data_7300ffd8a92937b2d3a5cdc901fda8bd
#
_entry.id   7300ffd8a92937b2d3a5cdc901fda8bd
#
_cell.length_a   1.000
_cell.length_b   1.000
_cell.length_c   1.000
_cell.angle_alpha   90.00
_cell.angle_beta   90.00
_cell.angle_gamma   90.00
#
_symmetry.space_group_name_H-M   'P 1'
#
loop_
_entity.id
_entity.type
_entity.pdbx_description
1 polymer ?
#
loop_
_entity_poly.entity_id
_entity_poly.type
_entity_poly.pdbx_seq_one_letter_code
_entity_poly.pdbx_strand_id
1 'polypeptide(L)'
;MLTHIQGRNGYVALKLDLKKAYDRLEWPFIKESLDFFQVPPNFITLIMNMLSSTRFHIQWNEAPLPEVIPSRGVWQGDTLSLYLFILCLDRLSILLEMAIQEKLNPIGFRGQVCISHLFFADDIFLFTQAKTRDYKNLIRILQQFYQCSGQLMSLNKSRIWFSPNTSRGLKQQVVGIFGIPPTDHIGIYLGTPIFTTRRIANSYQYLVDKILMKIEG
;
A
#
# COMPACT_ATOMS: atom_id res chain seq x y z
N MET A 1 19.38 -6.15 -4.52
CA MET A 1 19.62 -5.04 -3.60
C MET A 1 19.30 -5.40 -2.14
N LEU A 2 18.17 -6.02 -1.85
CA LEU A 2 17.83 -6.50 -0.48
C LEU A 2 18.69 -7.66 0.04
N THR A 3 19.34 -8.42 -0.83
CA THR A 3 20.20 -9.60 -0.49
C THR A 3 21.58 -9.24 0.11
N HIS A 4 22.00 -7.99 0.03
CA HIS A 4 23.30 -7.53 0.54
C HIS A 4 23.24 -6.90 1.94
N ILE A 5 22.05 -6.84 2.54
CA ILE A 5 21.90 -6.33 3.88
C ILE A 5 22.39 -7.39 4.86
N GLN A 6 23.68 -7.40 5.13
CA GLN A 6 24.32 -8.24 6.14
C GLN A 6 24.14 -7.57 7.51
N GLY A 7 23.16 -8.01 8.28
CA GLY A 7 22.98 -7.64 9.67
C GLY A 7 22.64 -8.87 10.51
N ARG A 8 22.88 -8.84 11.81
CA ARG A 8 22.48 -9.94 12.74
C ARG A 8 20.97 -10.16 12.74
N ASN A 9 20.20 -9.15 12.40
CA ASN A 9 18.73 -9.20 12.32
C ASN A 9 18.30 -9.32 10.86
N GLY A 10 17.38 -10.25 10.57
CA GLY A 10 16.74 -10.36 9.26
C GLY A 10 15.85 -9.13 8.97
N TYR A 11 15.32 -9.11 7.76
CA TYR A 11 14.41 -8.08 7.28
C TYR A 11 13.15 -8.69 6.71
N VAL A 12 12.07 -7.93 6.78
CA VAL A 12 10.77 -8.29 6.22
C VAL A 12 10.36 -7.19 5.25
N ALA A 13 9.92 -7.58 4.08
CA ALA A 13 9.25 -6.71 3.14
C ALA A 13 7.82 -7.23 2.91
N LEU A 14 6.82 -6.36 3.06
CA LEU A 14 5.42 -6.66 2.82
C LEU A 14 4.97 -5.90 1.57
N LYS A 15 4.38 -6.60 0.62
CA LYS A 15 3.56 -6.00 -0.42
C LYS A 15 2.11 -6.15 0.00
N LEU A 16 1.43 -5.04 0.25
CA LEU A 16 0.03 -5.01 0.62
C LEU A 16 -0.81 -4.57 -0.58
N ASP A 17 -1.87 -5.30 -0.84
CA ASP A 17 -2.90 -4.96 -1.82
C ASP A 17 -4.18 -4.61 -1.07
N LEU A 18 -4.82 -3.51 -1.43
CA LEU A 18 -6.07 -3.08 -0.83
C LEU A 18 -7.27 -3.61 -1.63
N LYS A 19 -8.29 -4.12 -0.92
CA LYS A 19 -9.53 -4.58 -1.55
C LYS A 19 -10.37 -3.39 -1.97
N LYS A 20 -10.59 -3.19 -3.29
CA LYS A 20 -11.45 -2.13 -3.80
C LYS A 20 -11.12 -0.78 -3.15
N ALA A 21 -9.85 -0.36 -3.23
CA ALA A 21 -9.28 0.75 -2.49
C ALA A 21 -10.11 2.04 -2.62
N TYR A 22 -10.54 2.37 -3.83
CA TYR A 22 -11.34 3.57 -4.10
C TYR A 22 -12.78 3.44 -3.56
N ASP A 23 -13.42 2.28 -3.70
CA ASP A 23 -14.82 2.06 -3.32
C ASP A 23 -15.02 2.05 -1.79
N ARG A 24 -13.95 1.80 -1.03
CA ARG A 24 -14.03 1.59 0.42
C ARG A 24 -13.70 2.80 1.26
N LEU A 25 -13.16 3.84 0.66
CA LEU A 25 -12.67 5.01 1.38
C LEU A 25 -13.84 5.73 2.06
N GLU A 26 -13.81 5.80 3.40
CA GLU A 26 -14.89 6.42 4.20
C GLU A 26 -14.86 7.95 4.06
N TRP A 27 -15.99 8.57 3.77
CA TRP A 27 -16.09 10.03 3.60
C TRP A 27 -15.72 10.84 4.86
N PRO A 28 -16.06 10.39 6.09
CA PRO A 28 -15.56 11.04 7.29
C PRO A 28 -14.04 11.10 7.34
N PHE A 29 -13.37 10.00 6.95
CA PHE A 29 -11.91 9.96 6.92
C PHE A 29 -11.30 10.87 5.84
N ILE A 30 -11.97 11.01 4.68
CA ILE A 30 -11.57 12.00 3.65
C ILE A 30 -11.62 13.40 4.25
N LYS A 31 -12.75 13.77 4.89
CA LYS A 31 -12.91 15.07 5.52
C LYS A 31 -11.84 15.34 6.57
N GLU A 32 -11.62 14.40 7.50
CA GLU A 32 -10.58 14.50 8.53
C GLU A 32 -9.18 14.63 7.94
N SER A 33 -8.91 13.95 6.82
CA SER A 33 -7.61 14.03 6.13
C SER A 33 -7.42 15.42 5.51
N LEU A 34 -8.45 15.96 4.87
CA LEU A 34 -8.42 17.32 4.31
C LEU A 34 -8.24 18.38 5.42
N ASP A 35 -8.93 18.25 6.55
CA ASP A 35 -8.76 19.10 7.72
C ASP A 35 -7.33 19.01 8.28
N PHE A 36 -6.78 17.80 8.38
CA PHE A 36 -5.42 17.57 8.85
C PHE A 36 -4.35 18.24 7.97
N PHE A 37 -4.54 18.21 6.65
CA PHE A 37 -3.65 18.89 5.71
C PHE A 37 -3.97 20.39 5.54
N GLN A 38 -4.82 20.93 6.39
CA GLN A 38 -5.17 22.37 6.43
C GLN A 38 -5.77 22.88 5.12
N VAL A 39 -6.53 22.04 4.41
CA VAL A 39 -7.28 22.47 3.23
C VAL A 39 -8.33 23.50 3.67
N PRO A 40 -8.50 24.62 2.96
CA PRO A 40 -9.46 25.65 3.35
C PRO A 40 -10.89 25.09 3.51
N PRO A 41 -11.65 25.46 4.57
CA PRO A 41 -12.96 24.87 4.88
C PRO A 41 -14.01 24.98 3.75
N ASN A 42 -13.97 26.04 2.94
CA ASN A 42 -14.83 26.20 1.77
C ASN A 42 -14.52 25.13 0.69
N PHE A 43 -13.25 24.76 0.47
CA PHE A 43 -12.86 23.68 -0.43
C PHE A 43 -13.28 22.31 0.12
N ILE A 44 -13.12 22.07 1.42
CA ILE A 44 -13.60 20.84 2.06
C ILE A 44 -15.11 20.70 1.87
N THR A 45 -15.86 21.76 2.12
CA THR A 45 -17.32 21.77 1.90
C THR A 45 -17.67 21.47 0.45
N LEU A 46 -16.97 22.07 -0.51
CA LEU A 46 -17.17 21.81 -1.93
C LEU A 46 -16.92 20.33 -2.28
N ILE A 47 -15.80 19.77 -1.86
CA ILE A 47 -15.45 18.37 -2.10
C ILE A 47 -16.49 17.42 -1.49
N MET A 48 -16.87 17.65 -0.23
CA MET A 48 -17.85 16.80 0.44
C MET A 48 -19.24 16.89 -0.21
N ASN A 49 -19.65 18.06 -0.69
CA ASN A 49 -20.88 18.21 -1.46
C ASN A 49 -20.82 17.48 -2.80
N MET A 50 -19.69 17.52 -3.51
CA MET A 50 -19.50 16.76 -4.75
C MET A 50 -19.63 15.25 -4.50
N LEU A 51 -19.00 14.72 -3.45
CA LEU A 51 -19.10 13.31 -3.10
C LEU A 51 -20.53 12.90 -2.74
N SER A 52 -21.21 13.68 -1.89
CA SER A 52 -22.54 13.36 -1.39
C SER A 52 -23.67 13.59 -2.41
N SER A 53 -23.46 14.43 -3.41
CA SER A 53 -24.42 14.67 -4.49
C SER A 53 -24.41 13.60 -5.58
N THR A 54 -23.43 12.70 -5.57
CA THR A 54 -23.29 11.65 -6.59
C THR A 54 -24.47 10.68 -6.56
N ARG A 55 -24.97 10.33 -7.75
CA ARG A 55 -26.09 9.40 -7.96
C ARG A 55 -25.73 8.44 -9.11
N PHE A 56 -26.09 7.18 -8.97
CA PHE A 56 -25.87 6.16 -9.99
C PHE A 56 -27.18 5.67 -10.55
N HIS A 57 -27.27 5.63 -11.87
CA HIS A 57 -28.35 5.01 -12.59
C HIS A 57 -27.79 3.82 -13.38
N ILE A 58 -28.16 2.63 -12.99
CA ILE A 58 -27.74 1.40 -13.69
C ILE A 58 -28.84 1.00 -14.65
N GLN A 59 -28.49 0.76 -15.91
CA GLN A 59 -29.39 0.17 -16.91
C GLN A 59 -29.11 -1.34 -17.00
N TRP A 60 -30.18 -2.13 -16.89
CA TRP A 60 -30.12 -3.58 -17.04
C TRP A 60 -31.17 -4.02 -18.07
N ASN A 61 -30.74 -4.64 -19.18
CA ASN A 61 -31.62 -5.04 -20.28
C ASN A 61 -32.57 -3.90 -20.72
N GLU A 62 -32.00 -2.71 -20.96
CA GLU A 62 -32.73 -1.51 -21.38
C GLU A 62 -33.71 -0.93 -20.34
N ALA A 63 -33.83 -1.54 -19.17
CA ALA A 63 -34.64 -1.03 -18.08
C ALA A 63 -33.77 -0.33 -17.02
N PRO A 64 -34.14 0.88 -16.56
CA PRO A 64 -33.43 1.55 -15.48
C PRO A 64 -33.70 0.84 -14.15
N LEU A 65 -32.61 0.53 -13.41
CA LEU A 65 -32.70 0.06 -12.03
C LEU A 65 -32.92 1.25 -11.07
N PRO A 66 -33.35 0.99 -9.84
CA PRO A 66 -33.44 2.02 -8.82
C PRO A 66 -32.13 2.79 -8.65
N GLU A 67 -32.24 4.08 -8.37
CA GLU A 67 -31.10 4.95 -8.10
C GLU A 67 -30.28 4.42 -6.93
N VAL A 68 -28.95 4.40 -7.10
CA VAL A 68 -27.99 4.02 -6.04
C VAL A 68 -27.30 5.29 -5.53
N ILE A 69 -27.44 5.54 -4.24
CA ILE A 69 -26.79 6.64 -3.55
C ILE A 69 -25.59 6.06 -2.77
N PRO A 70 -24.35 6.39 -3.13
CA PRO A 70 -23.19 5.92 -2.38
C PRO A 70 -23.14 6.61 -1.01
N SER A 71 -22.60 5.92 -0.01
CA SER A 71 -22.33 6.47 1.32
C SER A 71 -20.84 6.53 1.66
N ARG A 72 -20.00 6.03 0.77
CA ARG A 72 -18.54 6.00 0.85
C ARG A 72 -17.93 5.79 -0.54
N GLY A 73 -16.62 5.83 -0.59
CA GLY A 73 -15.84 5.61 -1.82
C GLY A 73 -15.70 6.86 -2.66
N VAL A 74 -14.77 6.78 -3.61
CA VAL A 74 -14.48 7.79 -4.61
C VAL A 74 -14.40 7.14 -5.99
N TRP A 75 -14.62 7.88 -7.06
CA TRP A 75 -14.66 7.34 -8.42
C TRP A 75 -13.29 6.89 -8.91
N GLN A 76 -13.18 5.65 -9.34
CA GLN A 76 -11.99 5.17 -10.02
C GLN A 76 -11.94 5.76 -11.43
N GLY A 77 -10.83 6.46 -11.73
CA GLY A 77 -10.63 7.14 -13.02
C GLY A 77 -10.93 8.64 -13.02
N ASP A 78 -11.53 9.17 -11.95
CA ASP A 78 -11.65 10.60 -11.76
C ASP A 78 -10.36 11.19 -11.16
N THR A 79 -9.91 12.32 -11.68
CA THR A 79 -8.66 12.97 -11.27
C THR A 79 -8.69 13.41 -9.80
N LEU A 80 -9.80 14.00 -9.34
CA LEU A 80 -9.95 14.44 -7.96
C LEU A 80 -9.90 13.24 -7.00
N SER A 81 -10.53 12.15 -7.36
CA SER A 81 -10.54 10.90 -6.58
C SER A 81 -9.14 10.35 -6.34
N LEU A 82 -8.25 10.45 -7.33
CA LEU A 82 -6.85 10.05 -7.17
C LEU A 82 -6.15 10.89 -6.09
N TYR A 83 -6.31 12.22 -6.13
CA TYR A 83 -5.72 13.11 -5.13
C TYR A 83 -6.28 12.87 -3.73
N LEU A 84 -7.59 12.68 -3.60
CA LEU A 84 -8.23 12.37 -2.32
C LEU A 84 -7.71 11.05 -1.75
N PHE A 85 -7.56 10.03 -2.59
CA PHE A 85 -7.01 8.75 -2.18
C PHE A 85 -5.56 8.87 -1.71
N ILE A 86 -4.71 9.59 -2.46
CA ILE A 86 -3.30 9.81 -2.09
C ILE A 86 -3.20 10.56 -0.76
N LEU A 87 -3.97 11.64 -0.56
CA LEU A 87 -4.00 12.38 0.71
C LEU A 87 -4.42 11.49 1.88
N CYS A 88 -5.42 10.64 1.68
CA CYS A 88 -5.84 9.67 2.69
C CYS A 88 -4.76 8.62 2.97
N LEU A 89 -4.05 8.15 1.95
CA LEU A 89 -2.95 7.20 2.12
C LEU A 89 -1.73 7.83 2.80
N ASP A 90 -1.49 9.13 2.59
CA ASP A 90 -0.40 9.87 3.23
C ASP A 90 -0.55 9.95 4.76
N ARG A 91 -1.79 9.85 5.28
CA ARG A 91 -2.02 9.65 6.73
C ARG A 91 -1.37 8.37 7.25
N LEU A 92 -1.35 7.28 6.46
CA LEU A 92 -0.63 6.06 6.81
C LEU A 92 0.89 6.29 6.79
N SER A 93 1.41 7.03 5.81
CA SER A 93 2.83 7.41 5.75
C SER A 93 3.26 8.13 7.03
N ILE A 94 2.49 9.13 7.44
CA ILE A 94 2.77 9.90 8.68
C ILE A 94 2.75 9.01 9.92
N LEU A 95 1.77 8.10 10.05
CA LEU A 95 1.71 7.14 11.17
C LEU A 95 2.95 6.23 11.20
N LEU A 96 3.44 5.81 10.04
CA LEU A 96 4.66 4.99 9.93
C LEU A 96 5.91 5.81 10.31
N GLU A 97 6.00 7.07 9.87
CA GLU A 97 7.10 7.97 10.23
C GLU A 97 7.15 8.26 11.74
N MET A 98 6.01 8.51 12.36
CA MET A 98 5.91 8.66 13.83
C MET A 98 6.38 7.41 14.54
N ALA A 99 5.99 6.22 14.05
CA ALA A 99 6.42 4.95 14.63
C ALA A 99 7.93 4.70 14.48
N ILE A 100 8.59 5.25 13.45
CA ILE A 100 10.05 5.18 13.31
C ILE A 100 10.72 6.00 14.43
N GLN A 101 10.19 7.18 14.72
CA GLN A 101 10.66 7.99 15.85
C GLN A 101 10.48 7.26 17.19
N GLU A 102 9.42 6.45 17.34
CA GLU A 102 9.14 5.59 18.49
C GLU A 102 9.84 4.23 18.47
N LYS A 103 10.86 4.02 17.62
CA LYS A 103 11.70 2.80 17.50
C LYS A 103 11.17 1.68 16.56
N LEU A 104 10.31 1.94 15.59
CA LEU A 104 10.18 1.06 14.45
C LEU A 104 11.49 1.13 13.64
N ASN A 105 12.06 -0.03 13.30
CA ASN A 105 13.35 -0.07 12.61
C ASN A 105 13.16 -0.24 11.10
N PRO A 106 13.35 0.81 10.30
CA PRO A 106 13.30 0.72 8.84
C PRO A 106 14.49 -0.09 8.30
N ILE A 107 14.46 -0.40 7.02
CA ILE A 107 15.62 -1.00 6.34
C ILE A 107 16.62 0.12 5.99
N GLY A 108 17.86 0.00 6.50
CA GLY A 108 18.95 0.90 6.16
C GLY A 108 19.76 0.39 4.96
N PHE A 109 20.11 1.28 4.03
CA PHE A 109 21.00 1.03 2.91
C PHE A 109 22.28 1.84 3.06
N ARG A 110 23.44 1.16 3.11
CA ARG A 110 24.79 1.78 3.13
C ARG A 110 24.94 2.98 4.08
N GLY A 111 24.30 2.91 5.26
CA GLY A 111 24.52 3.86 6.36
C GLY A 111 23.85 5.23 6.24
N GLN A 112 23.19 5.58 5.15
CA GLN A 112 22.62 6.92 4.96
C GLN A 112 21.14 6.97 4.60
N VAL A 113 20.59 5.94 3.95
CA VAL A 113 19.19 5.94 3.52
C VAL A 113 18.43 4.86 4.26
N CYS A 114 17.38 5.25 4.98
CA CYS A 114 16.43 4.33 5.63
C CYS A 114 15.10 4.36 4.90
N ILE A 115 14.58 3.18 4.55
CA ILE A 115 13.28 3.05 3.88
C ILE A 115 12.37 2.21 4.77
N SER A 116 11.21 2.76 5.12
CA SER A 116 10.16 2.06 5.88
C SER A 116 8.98 1.68 4.99
N HIS A 117 8.67 2.50 4.00
CA HIS A 117 7.57 2.28 3.09
C HIS A 117 7.83 2.90 1.72
N LEU A 118 7.12 2.39 0.71
CA LEU A 118 7.01 2.96 -0.63
C LEU A 118 5.55 2.84 -1.05
N PHE A 119 4.92 3.96 -1.39
CA PHE A 119 3.54 4.03 -1.83
C PHE A 119 3.47 4.54 -3.25
N PHE A 120 2.62 3.93 -4.05
CA PHE A 120 2.26 4.42 -5.37
C PHE A 120 0.84 3.98 -5.70
N ALA A 121 -0.09 4.93 -5.68
CA ALA A 121 -1.52 4.64 -5.76
C ALA A 121 -1.90 3.57 -4.73
N ASP A 122 -2.46 2.44 -5.14
CA ASP A 122 -2.86 1.31 -4.30
C ASP A 122 -1.75 0.29 -4.00
N ASP A 123 -0.57 0.42 -4.63
CA ASP A 123 0.62 -0.40 -4.32
C ASP A 123 1.30 0.09 -3.03
N ILE A 124 1.25 -0.71 -1.99
CA ILE A 124 1.84 -0.41 -0.68
C ILE A 124 2.95 -1.41 -0.39
N PHE A 125 4.19 -0.92 -0.25
CA PHE A 125 5.32 -1.69 0.23
C PHE A 125 5.78 -1.19 1.59
N LEU A 126 5.93 -2.10 2.54
CA LEU A 126 6.40 -1.80 3.88
C LEU A 126 7.66 -2.61 4.17
N PHE A 127 8.62 -1.97 4.83
CA PHE A 127 9.91 -2.57 5.12
C PHE A 127 10.26 -2.38 6.60
N THR A 128 10.65 -3.47 7.26
CA THR A 128 11.07 -3.40 8.67
C THR A 128 12.10 -4.47 8.99
N GLN A 129 12.83 -4.29 10.08
CA GLN A 129 13.67 -5.35 10.62
C GLN A 129 12.78 -6.51 11.11
N ALA A 130 13.32 -7.73 11.01
CA ALA A 130 12.63 -8.92 11.47
C ALA A 130 12.71 -9.05 13.00
N LYS A 131 12.03 -8.15 13.73
CA LYS A 131 11.90 -8.14 15.20
C LYS A 131 10.45 -8.23 15.59
N THR A 132 10.13 -9.05 16.60
CA THR A 132 8.75 -9.26 17.09
C THR A 132 8.03 -7.96 17.41
N ARG A 133 8.74 -6.99 18.00
CA ARG A 133 8.16 -5.69 18.35
C ARG A 133 7.78 -4.89 17.11
N ASP A 134 8.62 -4.87 16.07
CA ASP A 134 8.45 -4.00 14.93
C ASP A 134 7.20 -4.39 14.11
N TYR A 135 6.98 -5.69 13.86
CA TYR A 135 5.78 -6.09 13.13
C TYR A 135 4.50 -6.08 13.99
N LYS A 136 4.59 -6.22 15.34
CA LYS A 136 3.44 -5.95 16.21
C LYS A 136 3.01 -4.48 16.15
N ASN A 137 3.96 -3.56 16.13
CA ASN A 137 3.66 -2.14 15.94
C ASN A 137 3.07 -1.88 14.55
N LEU A 138 3.67 -2.47 13.52
CA LEU A 138 3.21 -2.31 12.15
C LEU A 138 1.76 -2.79 11.97
N ILE A 139 1.40 -3.97 12.49
CA ILE A 139 0.02 -4.46 12.39
C ILE A 139 -0.96 -3.55 13.15
N ARG A 140 -0.56 -3.00 14.31
CA ARG A 140 -1.38 -2.05 15.08
C ARG A 140 -1.66 -0.78 14.27
N ILE A 141 -0.64 -0.23 13.62
CA ILE A 141 -0.77 0.96 12.76
C ILE A 141 -1.71 0.68 11.59
N LEU A 142 -1.52 -0.45 10.92
CA LEU A 142 -2.39 -0.86 9.82
C LEU A 142 -3.84 -1.05 10.27
N GLN A 143 -4.06 -1.70 11.41
CA GLN A 143 -5.40 -1.88 11.97
C GLN A 143 -6.07 -0.54 12.29
N GLN A 144 -5.34 0.39 12.90
CA GLN A 144 -5.84 1.73 13.18
C GLN A 144 -6.22 2.45 11.87
N PHE A 145 -5.34 2.43 10.87
CA PHE A 145 -5.62 3.02 9.56
C PHE A 145 -6.84 2.38 8.90
N TYR A 146 -6.97 1.05 8.91
CA TYR A 146 -8.10 0.35 8.31
C TYR A 146 -9.42 0.67 9.00
N GLN A 147 -9.43 0.80 10.33
CA GLN A 147 -10.62 1.16 11.11
C GLN A 147 -11.12 2.57 10.78
N CYS A 148 -10.22 3.54 10.61
CA CYS A 148 -10.58 4.92 10.31
C CYS A 148 -10.94 5.12 8.83
N SER A 149 -10.14 4.55 7.93
CA SER A 149 -10.26 4.78 6.49
C SER A 149 -11.29 3.89 5.78
N GLY A 150 -11.76 2.81 6.42
CA GLY A 150 -12.59 1.77 5.81
C GLY A 150 -11.83 0.83 4.89
N GLN A 151 -10.51 1.02 4.75
CA GLN A 151 -9.69 0.16 3.90
C GLN A 151 -9.61 -1.27 4.45
N LEU A 152 -9.38 -2.22 3.56
CA LEU A 152 -9.16 -3.62 3.92
C LEU A 152 -8.01 -4.20 3.08
N MET A 153 -7.16 -4.95 3.74
CA MET A 153 -6.10 -5.71 3.07
C MET A 153 -6.66 -6.94 2.34
N SER A 154 -6.17 -7.19 1.15
CA SER A 154 -6.40 -8.40 0.38
C SER A 154 -5.36 -9.45 0.73
N LEU A 155 -5.67 -10.40 1.62
CA LEU A 155 -4.73 -11.45 2.03
C LEU A 155 -4.21 -12.27 0.85
N ASN A 156 -5.08 -12.56 -0.13
CA ASN A 156 -4.74 -13.40 -1.28
C ASN A 156 -3.78 -12.72 -2.25
N LYS A 157 -3.82 -11.40 -2.35
CA LYS A 157 -2.95 -10.62 -3.25
C LYS A 157 -1.73 -10.03 -2.55
N SER A 158 -1.79 -9.88 -1.22
CA SER A 158 -0.65 -9.42 -0.42
C SER A 158 0.42 -10.50 -0.30
N ARG A 159 1.69 -10.10 -0.14
CA ARG A 159 2.85 -11.00 -0.07
C ARG A 159 3.83 -10.56 1.01
N ILE A 160 4.47 -11.52 1.64
CA ILE A 160 5.57 -11.29 2.60
C ILE A 160 6.84 -11.95 2.09
N TRP A 161 7.87 -11.17 2.00
CA TRP A 161 9.22 -11.65 1.73
C TRP A 161 10.11 -11.49 2.97
N PHE A 162 10.97 -12.47 3.19
CA PHE A 162 11.93 -12.48 4.28
C PHE A 162 13.36 -12.55 3.75
N SER A 163 14.26 -11.80 4.35
CA SER A 163 15.68 -11.96 4.06
C SER A 163 16.17 -13.36 4.47
N PRO A 164 17.22 -13.91 3.80
CA PRO A 164 17.70 -15.27 4.06
C PRO A 164 18.11 -15.53 5.52
N ASN A 165 18.63 -14.50 6.22
CA ASN A 165 19.06 -14.56 7.61
C ASN A 165 17.93 -14.46 8.65
N THR A 166 16.66 -14.40 8.20
CA THR A 166 15.51 -14.41 9.12
C THR A 166 15.25 -15.82 9.64
N SER A 167 15.20 -15.99 10.97
CA SER A 167 14.98 -17.29 11.61
C SER A 167 13.61 -17.88 11.27
N ARG A 168 13.53 -19.23 11.21
CA ARG A 168 12.27 -19.94 10.89
C ARG A 168 11.14 -19.62 11.87
N GLY A 169 11.43 -19.55 13.17
CA GLY A 169 10.45 -19.24 14.20
C GLY A 169 9.85 -17.83 14.01
N LEU A 170 10.68 -16.86 13.65
CA LEU A 170 10.23 -15.50 13.39
C LEU A 170 9.36 -15.40 12.12
N LYS A 171 9.76 -16.12 11.04
CA LYS A 171 8.92 -16.22 9.82
C LYS A 171 7.52 -16.73 10.14
N GLN A 172 7.41 -17.80 10.92
CA GLN A 172 6.14 -18.38 11.34
C GLN A 172 5.30 -17.40 12.17
N GLN A 173 5.91 -16.68 13.10
CA GLN A 173 5.22 -15.66 13.89
C GLN A 173 4.66 -14.52 13.03
N VAL A 174 5.45 -13.99 12.11
CA VAL A 174 5.02 -12.90 11.22
C VAL A 174 3.88 -13.37 10.31
N VAL A 175 4.00 -14.54 9.69
CA VAL A 175 2.94 -15.13 8.86
C VAL A 175 1.66 -15.33 9.68
N GLY A 176 1.77 -15.83 10.92
CA GLY A 176 0.61 -16.01 11.80
C GLY A 176 -0.09 -14.69 12.18
N ILE A 177 0.67 -13.61 12.35
CA ILE A 177 0.12 -12.29 12.71
C ILE A 177 -0.57 -11.62 11.51
N PHE A 178 0.04 -11.65 10.34
CA PHE A 178 -0.50 -10.95 9.15
C PHE A 178 -1.49 -11.82 8.36
N GLY A 179 -1.44 -13.13 8.49
CA GLY A 179 -2.25 -14.05 7.68
C GLY A 179 -1.90 -14.03 6.19
N ILE A 180 -0.73 -13.51 5.82
CA ILE A 180 -0.26 -13.37 4.44
C ILE A 180 0.74 -14.47 4.14
N PRO A 181 0.64 -15.18 2.99
CA PRO A 181 1.58 -16.22 2.64
C PRO A 181 2.99 -15.64 2.34
N PRO A 182 4.06 -16.34 2.76
CA PRO A 182 5.41 -15.98 2.40
C PRO A 182 5.67 -16.21 0.91
N THR A 183 6.61 -15.45 0.34
CA THR A 183 7.03 -15.58 -1.04
C THR A 183 8.54 -15.45 -1.18
N ASP A 184 9.13 -16.11 -2.18
CA ASP A 184 10.53 -15.91 -2.57
C ASP A 184 10.69 -14.68 -3.48
N HIS A 185 9.60 -14.20 -4.11
CA HIS A 185 9.57 -13.04 -4.99
C HIS A 185 8.48 -12.08 -4.55
N ILE A 186 8.87 -10.88 -4.11
CA ILE A 186 7.91 -9.89 -3.62
C ILE A 186 7.05 -9.28 -4.75
N GLY A 187 7.45 -9.47 -6.01
CA GLY A 187 6.72 -9.04 -7.19
C GLY A 187 7.29 -7.82 -7.89
N ILE A 188 6.42 -7.10 -8.57
CA ILE A 188 6.75 -5.94 -9.41
C ILE A 188 6.32 -4.66 -8.70
N TYR A 189 7.14 -3.61 -8.76
CA TYR A 189 6.83 -2.26 -8.33
C TYR A 189 7.09 -1.30 -9.48
N LEU A 190 6.07 -0.56 -9.91
CA LEU A 190 6.14 0.38 -11.05
C LEU A 190 6.70 -0.26 -12.32
N GLY A 191 6.24 -1.46 -12.64
CA GLY A 191 6.69 -2.20 -13.82
C GLY A 191 8.08 -2.81 -13.68
N THR A 192 8.78 -2.61 -12.56
CA THR A 192 10.13 -3.14 -12.32
C THR A 192 10.09 -4.24 -11.27
N PRO A 193 10.62 -5.45 -11.54
CA PRO A 193 10.72 -6.50 -10.56
C PRO A 193 11.59 -6.07 -9.36
N ILE A 194 11.10 -6.28 -8.15
CA ILE A 194 11.91 -6.13 -6.95
C ILE A 194 12.72 -7.41 -6.77
N PHE A 195 14.01 -7.33 -7.13
CA PHE A 195 14.88 -8.51 -7.08
C PHE A 195 15.33 -8.83 -5.67
N THR A 196 15.16 -10.09 -5.33
CA THR A 196 15.59 -10.68 -4.09
C THR A 196 16.87 -11.51 -4.23
N THR A 197 17.40 -11.68 -5.46
CA THR A 197 18.59 -12.50 -5.76
C THR A 197 19.65 -11.74 -6.56
N ARG A 198 20.91 -12.24 -6.50
CA ARG A 198 22.12 -11.60 -7.08
C ARG A 198 22.21 -11.59 -8.63
N ARG A 199 21.36 -12.33 -9.35
CA ARG A 199 21.45 -12.45 -10.82
C ARG A 199 20.75 -11.29 -11.51
N ILE A 200 21.44 -10.14 -11.58
CA ILE A 200 20.90 -8.89 -12.13
C ILE A 200 20.80 -8.94 -13.67
N ALA A 201 21.72 -9.60 -14.38
CA ALA A 201 21.79 -9.55 -15.84
C ALA A 201 20.54 -10.13 -16.53
N ASN A 202 20.08 -11.32 -16.12
CA ASN A 202 18.88 -11.95 -16.70
C ASN A 202 17.56 -11.34 -16.19
N SER A 203 17.64 -10.49 -15.17
CA SER A 203 16.47 -9.96 -14.49
C SER A 203 15.84 -8.80 -15.27
N TYR A 204 16.55 -8.22 -16.21
CA TYR A 204 16.06 -7.15 -17.09
C TYR A 204 15.75 -7.63 -18.52
N GLN A 205 15.92 -8.94 -18.81
CA GLN A 205 15.63 -9.49 -20.14
C GLN A 205 14.20 -9.17 -20.58
N TYR A 206 13.23 -9.23 -19.66
CA TYR A 206 11.84 -8.87 -19.95
C TYR A 206 11.66 -7.42 -20.47
N LEU A 207 12.53 -6.48 -20.06
CA LEU A 207 12.51 -5.10 -20.59
C LEU A 207 13.02 -5.08 -22.02
N VAL A 208 14.08 -5.83 -22.30
CA VAL A 208 14.62 -5.98 -23.66
C VAL A 208 13.55 -6.60 -24.55
N ASP A 209 12.94 -7.71 -24.12
CA ASP A 209 11.88 -8.39 -24.88
C ASP A 209 10.68 -7.47 -25.14
N LYS A 210 10.27 -6.69 -24.14
CA LYS A 210 9.17 -5.73 -24.25
C LYS A 210 9.49 -4.55 -25.18
N ILE A 211 10.75 -4.13 -25.23
CA ILE A 211 11.22 -3.10 -26.17
C ILE A 211 11.23 -3.67 -27.58
N LEU A 212 11.79 -4.87 -27.79
CA LEU A 212 11.84 -5.55 -29.08
C LEU A 212 10.43 -5.77 -29.65
N MET A 213 9.48 -6.27 -28.85
CA MET A 213 8.07 -6.40 -29.28
C MET A 213 7.42 -5.08 -29.71
N LYS A 214 7.85 -3.95 -29.15
CA LYS A 214 7.33 -2.63 -29.54
C LYS A 214 8.01 -2.04 -30.78
N ILE A 215 9.20 -2.53 -31.13
CA ILE A 215 9.93 -2.10 -32.32
C ILE A 215 9.52 -2.91 -33.55
N GLU A 216 9.16 -4.19 -33.33
CA GLU A 216 8.78 -5.14 -34.37
C GLU A 216 7.29 -5.09 -34.76
N GLY A 217 6.41 -4.44 -33.97
CA GLY A 217 4.97 -4.27 -34.24
C GLY A 217 4.58 -2.83 -34.43
#